data_6becb9df233d31b8206ab7079b53aec3
#
_entry.id   6becb9df233d31b8206ab7079b53aec3
#
_cell.length_a   1.000
_cell.length_b   1.000
_cell.length_c   1.000
_cell.angle_alpha   90.00
_cell.angle_beta   90.00
_cell.angle_gamma   90.00
#
_symmetry.space_group_name_H-M   'P 1'
#
loop_
_entity.id
_entity.type
_entity.pdbx_description
1 polymer ?
#
loop_
_entity_poly.entity_id
_entity_poly.type
_entity_poly.pdbx_seq_one_letter_code
_entity_poly.pdbx_strand_id
1 'polypeptide(L)'
;MASTAFATSISVAQADISVVASIKPVHSLVAGVMEGIGTPNIIVDGAGSPHSYSLKPSQARELQDADAVFWFGHGLETFLEKPLEAISTNAKVVELIDTDGLLKLKFREGGPFSEHDHDDDCLLYTSPSPRDGRISRMPSSA
;
A
#
# COMPACT_ATOMS: atom_id res chain seq x y z
N MET A 1 37.55 -30.57 43.35
CA MET A 1 37.73 -30.10 41.97
C MET A 1 36.40 -29.54 41.48
N ALA A 2 36.22 -28.21 41.47
CA ALA A 2 34.97 -27.56 41.09
C ALA A 2 35.06 -27.21 39.60
N SER A 3 34.18 -27.75 38.76
CA SER A 3 34.10 -27.50 37.33
C SER A 3 33.16 -26.32 37.10
N THR A 4 33.70 -25.17 36.72
CA THR A 4 32.94 -23.95 36.40
C THR A 4 32.54 -24.04 34.95
N ALA A 5 31.26 -24.23 34.65
CA ALA A 5 30.71 -24.21 33.31
C ALA A 5 30.50 -22.76 32.89
N PHE A 6 31.25 -22.28 31.90
CA PHE A 6 31.03 -20.97 31.24
C PHE A 6 29.89 -21.13 30.26
N ALA A 7 28.75 -20.49 30.57
CA ALA A 7 27.65 -20.34 29.62
C ALA A 7 27.93 -19.14 28.74
N THR A 8 28.34 -19.36 27.47
CA THR A 8 28.45 -18.31 26.44
C THR A 8 27.06 -17.95 25.94
N SER A 9 26.56 -16.78 26.34
CA SER A 9 25.35 -16.20 25.76
C SER A 9 25.67 -15.72 24.32
N ILE A 10 25.10 -16.37 23.33
CA ILE A 10 25.14 -15.91 21.93
C ILE A 10 24.13 -14.77 21.83
N SER A 11 24.59 -13.53 21.81
CA SER A 11 23.77 -12.37 21.45
C SER A 11 23.57 -12.39 19.94
N VAL A 12 22.37 -12.71 19.48
CA VAL A 12 21.99 -12.55 18.08
C VAL A 12 21.86 -11.05 17.83
N ALA A 13 22.76 -10.48 17.08
CA ALA A 13 22.64 -9.11 16.58
C ALA A 13 21.45 -9.11 15.61
N GLN A 14 20.34 -8.54 16.04
CA GLN A 14 19.18 -8.31 15.18
C GLN A 14 19.56 -7.11 14.31
N ALA A 15 19.74 -7.33 13.00
CA ALA A 15 19.88 -6.25 12.06
C ALA A 15 18.55 -5.49 12.02
N ASP A 16 18.58 -4.21 12.35
CA ASP A 16 17.40 -3.32 12.29
C ASP A 16 17.13 -3.04 10.81
N ILE A 17 16.33 -3.89 10.18
CA ILE A 17 15.93 -3.70 8.79
C ILE A 17 14.74 -2.75 8.73
N SER A 18 14.90 -1.65 8.02
CA SER A 18 13.84 -0.64 7.82
C SER A 18 12.97 -0.99 6.63
N VAL A 19 11.75 -1.41 6.87
CA VAL A 19 10.80 -1.79 5.82
C VAL A 19 9.59 -0.88 5.86
N VAL A 20 9.18 -0.40 4.68
CA VAL A 20 8.02 0.49 4.52
C VAL A 20 6.98 -0.18 3.64
N ALA A 21 5.73 -0.13 4.07
CA ALA A 21 4.56 -0.56 3.31
C ALA A 21 3.65 0.62 3.00
N SER A 22 3.08 0.67 1.81
CA SER A 22 2.28 1.80 1.35
C SER A 22 0.94 1.95 2.05
N ILE A 23 0.14 0.88 2.05
CA ILE A 23 -1.24 0.85 2.56
C ILE A 23 -1.47 -0.32 3.51
N LYS A 24 -2.57 -0.28 4.28
CA LYS A 24 -2.89 -1.30 5.29
C LYS A 24 -2.90 -2.75 4.78
N PRO A 25 -3.50 -3.09 3.63
CA PRO A 25 -3.45 -4.45 3.11
C PRO A 25 -2.01 -4.92 2.84
N VAL A 26 -1.19 -4.08 2.21
CA VAL A 26 0.23 -4.35 1.95
C VAL A 26 1.00 -4.50 3.26
N HIS A 27 0.78 -3.58 4.22
CA HIS A 27 1.39 -3.64 5.54
C HIS A 27 1.08 -4.96 6.27
N SER A 28 -0.18 -5.43 6.22
CA SER A 28 -0.57 -6.68 6.87
C SER A 28 0.16 -7.91 6.29
N LEU A 29 0.34 -7.95 4.97
CA LEU A 29 1.10 -9.01 4.31
C LEU A 29 2.57 -8.97 4.70
N VAL A 30 3.18 -7.78 4.63
CA VAL A 30 4.59 -7.58 4.97
C VAL A 30 4.85 -7.88 6.45
N ALA A 31 3.98 -7.44 7.36
CA ALA A 31 4.07 -7.72 8.78
C ALA A 31 4.01 -9.23 9.08
N GLY A 32 3.16 -9.97 8.36
CA GLY A 32 3.11 -11.43 8.49
C GLY A 32 4.40 -12.12 8.06
N VAL A 33 5.05 -11.63 7.00
CA VAL A 33 6.36 -12.15 6.54
C VAL A 33 7.49 -11.76 7.50
N MET A 34 7.40 -10.59 8.11
CA MET A 34 8.40 -10.05 9.03
C MET A 34 8.23 -10.51 10.48
N GLU A 35 7.31 -11.43 10.76
CA GLU A 35 7.09 -11.95 12.12
C GLU A 35 8.39 -12.49 12.72
N GLY A 36 8.76 -11.98 13.90
CA GLY A 36 10.00 -12.34 14.57
C GLY A 36 11.27 -11.64 14.07
N ILE A 37 11.17 -10.81 13.02
CA ILE A 37 12.29 -10.04 12.45
C ILE A 37 12.17 -8.56 12.82
N GLY A 38 10.98 -7.98 12.62
CA GLY A 38 10.72 -6.57 12.88
C GLY A 38 9.28 -6.19 12.53
N THR A 39 8.99 -4.90 12.59
CA THR A 39 7.66 -4.35 12.24
C THR A 39 7.82 -3.34 11.10
N PRO A 40 7.11 -3.52 9.98
CA PRO A 40 7.17 -2.54 8.88
C PRO A 40 6.47 -1.23 9.27
N ASN A 41 6.97 -0.12 8.74
CA ASN A 41 6.28 1.17 8.80
C ASN A 41 5.18 1.23 7.75
N ILE A 42 4.17 2.10 7.98
CA ILE A 42 3.06 2.29 7.04
C ILE A 42 2.95 3.76 6.60
N ILE A 43 2.77 4.00 5.31
CA ILE A 43 2.61 5.35 4.77
C ILE A 43 1.17 5.84 4.93
N VAL A 44 0.19 5.13 4.37
CA VAL A 44 -1.22 5.51 4.47
C VAL A 44 -1.85 4.78 5.65
N ASP A 45 -1.73 5.39 6.83
CA ASP A 45 -2.41 4.92 8.04
C ASP A 45 -3.67 5.76 8.27
N GLY A 46 -4.82 5.12 8.19
CA GLY A 46 -6.11 5.78 8.42
C GLY A 46 -7.10 5.63 7.28
N ALA A 47 -8.10 6.52 7.24
CA ALA A 47 -9.19 6.53 6.27
C ALA A 47 -8.85 7.33 4.98
N GLY A 48 -7.60 7.72 4.79
CA GLY A 48 -7.16 8.44 3.58
C GLY A 48 -7.28 7.57 2.33
N SER A 49 -7.79 8.17 1.25
CA SER A 49 -7.78 7.49 -0.04
C SER A 49 -6.37 7.43 -0.61
N PRO A 50 -5.86 6.25 -1.01
CA PRO A 50 -4.55 6.16 -1.64
C PRO A 50 -4.47 6.90 -2.98
N HIS A 51 -5.60 7.14 -3.66
CA HIS A 51 -5.63 7.88 -4.93
C HIS A 51 -5.36 9.39 -4.79
N SER A 52 -5.67 9.96 -3.63
CA SER A 52 -5.54 11.42 -3.38
C SER A 52 -4.66 11.75 -2.19
N TYR A 53 -3.80 10.82 -1.80
CA TYR A 53 -2.92 11.00 -0.65
C TYR A 53 -1.76 11.95 -0.98
N SER A 54 -1.38 12.78 -0.01
CA SER A 54 -0.19 13.62 -0.09
C SER A 54 0.84 13.15 0.93
N LEU A 55 2.04 12.85 0.45
CA LEU A 55 3.14 12.37 1.28
C LEU A 55 3.58 13.46 2.26
N LYS A 56 3.69 13.10 3.54
CA LYS A 56 4.19 14.00 4.58
C LYS A 56 5.73 14.01 4.57
N PRO A 57 6.39 15.10 5.01
CA PRO A 57 7.85 15.16 5.08
C PRO A 57 8.50 14.07 5.93
N SER A 58 7.83 13.63 7.02
CA SER A 58 8.32 12.51 7.84
C SER A 58 8.32 11.19 7.05
N GLN A 59 7.26 10.94 6.29
CA GLN A 59 7.12 9.75 5.46
C GLN A 59 8.11 9.72 4.28
N ALA A 60 8.42 10.89 3.73
CA ALA A 60 9.48 11.00 2.71
C ALA A 60 10.85 10.59 3.29
N ARG A 61 11.13 10.92 4.55
CA ARG A 61 12.36 10.46 5.23
C ARG A 61 12.31 8.95 5.50
N GLU A 62 11.19 8.41 5.93
CA GLU A 62 11.01 6.96 6.12
C GLU A 62 11.28 6.20 4.81
N LEU A 63 10.81 6.71 3.67
CA LEU A 63 11.11 6.14 2.35
C LEU A 63 12.59 6.26 1.97
N GLN A 64 13.25 7.35 2.34
CA GLN A 64 14.67 7.58 2.06
C GLN A 64 15.56 6.64 2.86
N ASP A 65 15.19 6.39 4.13
CA ASP A 65 15.95 5.57 5.08
C ASP A 65 15.57 4.09 5.02
N ALA A 66 14.64 3.70 4.14
CA ALA A 66 14.18 2.33 4.00
C ALA A 66 15.17 1.44 3.27
N ASP A 67 15.32 0.20 3.73
CA ASP A 67 16.01 -0.89 3.02
C ASP A 67 15.11 -1.55 1.98
N ALA A 68 13.80 -1.61 2.26
CA ALA A 68 12.81 -2.13 1.32
C ALA A 68 11.48 -1.38 1.40
N VAL A 69 10.86 -1.17 0.25
CA VAL A 69 9.54 -0.54 0.12
C VAL A 69 8.61 -1.46 -0.66
N PHE A 70 7.47 -1.76 -0.07
CA PHE A 70 6.41 -2.54 -0.70
C PHE A 70 5.21 -1.66 -0.97
N TRP A 71 4.78 -1.63 -2.21
CA TRP A 71 3.61 -0.89 -2.66
C TRP A 71 2.76 -1.72 -3.61
N PHE A 72 1.48 -1.37 -3.77
CA PHE A 72 0.60 -2.14 -4.63
C PHE A 72 0.92 -1.92 -6.11
N GLY A 73 1.10 -0.65 -6.50
CA GLY A 73 1.46 -0.29 -7.87
C GLY A 73 0.82 0.99 -8.38
N HIS A 74 1.21 1.38 -9.59
CA HIS A 74 0.84 2.63 -10.26
C HIS A 74 -0.68 2.88 -10.30
N GLY A 75 -1.48 1.85 -10.52
CA GLY A 75 -2.93 1.99 -10.67
C GLY A 75 -3.67 2.40 -9.38
N LEU A 76 -3.05 2.30 -8.21
CA LEU A 76 -3.68 2.62 -6.92
C LEU A 76 -2.98 3.78 -6.20
N GLU A 77 -1.66 3.84 -6.26
CA GLU A 77 -0.82 4.69 -5.40
C GLU A 77 0.06 5.64 -6.22
N THR A 78 -0.55 6.36 -7.17
CA THR A 78 0.14 7.31 -8.07
C THR A 78 0.97 8.35 -7.32
N PHE A 79 0.59 8.68 -6.07
CA PHE A 79 1.33 9.61 -5.21
C PHE A 79 2.73 9.12 -4.81
N LEU A 80 3.00 7.80 -4.91
CA LEU A 80 4.30 7.21 -4.56
C LEU A 80 5.28 7.12 -5.74
N GLU A 81 4.83 7.15 -6.99
CA GLU A 81 5.67 6.99 -8.18
C GLU A 81 6.91 7.90 -8.15
N LYS A 82 6.67 9.21 -8.18
CA LYS A 82 7.75 10.20 -8.17
C LYS A 82 8.65 10.15 -6.92
N PRO A 83 8.08 10.01 -5.69
CA PRO A 83 8.90 9.82 -4.50
C PRO A 83 9.75 8.55 -4.53
N LEU A 84 9.24 7.43 -5.00
CA LEU A 84 10.01 6.19 -5.09
C LEU A 84 11.19 6.32 -6.05
N GLU A 85 10.99 6.94 -7.20
CA GLU A 85 12.06 7.19 -8.17
C GLU A 85 13.13 8.17 -7.65
N ALA A 86 12.70 9.23 -6.94
CA ALA A 86 13.56 10.32 -6.56
C ALA A 86 14.27 10.10 -5.20
N ILE A 87 13.62 9.44 -4.25
CA ILE A 87 14.04 9.41 -2.85
C ILE A 87 14.54 8.02 -2.43
N SER A 88 13.86 6.96 -2.89
CA SER A 88 14.15 5.58 -2.48
C SER A 88 15.27 4.93 -3.28
N THR A 89 16.35 5.67 -3.54
CA THR A 89 17.44 5.22 -4.41
C THR A 89 18.24 4.04 -3.84
N ASN A 90 18.24 3.87 -2.53
CA ASN A 90 18.96 2.77 -1.85
C ASN A 90 18.04 1.62 -1.46
N ALA A 91 16.72 1.83 -1.48
CA ALA A 91 15.74 0.82 -1.10
C ALA A 91 15.46 -0.16 -2.23
N LYS A 92 15.20 -1.41 -1.86
CA LYS A 92 14.60 -2.37 -2.79
C LYS A 92 13.09 -2.08 -2.91
N VAL A 93 12.69 -1.46 -4.00
CA VAL A 93 11.27 -1.20 -4.28
C VAL A 93 10.62 -2.41 -4.92
N VAL A 94 9.52 -2.88 -4.34
CA VAL A 94 8.76 -4.03 -4.81
C VAL A 94 7.32 -3.60 -5.13
N GLU A 95 6.97 -3.67 -6.39
CA GLU A 95 5.62 -3.47 -6.90
C GLU A 95 4.85 -4.80 -6.87
N LEU A 96 3.83 -4.90 -6.02
CA LEU A 96 3.15 -6.17 -5.80
C LEU A 96 2.33 -6.62 -7.02
N ILE A 97 1.73 -5.67 -7.75
CA ILE A 97 0.93 -6.00 -8.94
C ILE A 97 1.77 -6.65 -10.06
N ASP A 98 3.06 -6.37 -10.11
CA ASP A 98 3.97 -6.88 -11.14
C ASP A 98 4.80 -8.09 -10.67
N THR A 99 4.46 -8.65 -9.52
CA THR A 99 5.13 -9.83 -9.00
C THR A 99 4.82 -11.07 -9.87
N ASP A 100 5.86 -11.85 -10.16
CA ASP A 100 5.74 -13.10 -10.91
C ASP A 100 4.81 -14.10 -10.22
N GLY A 101 4.00 -14.81 -11.01
CA GLY A 101 3.07 -15.82 -10.51
C GLY A 101 1.73 -15.27 -9.99
N LEU A 102 1.50 -13.95 -10.06
CA LEU A 102 0.23 -13.36 -9.70
C LEU A 102 -0.82 -13.62 -10.78
N LEU A 103 -1.96 -14.23 -10.41
CA LEU A 103 -3.10 -14.39 -11.31
C LEU A 103 -3.86 -13.05 -11.40
N LYS A 104 -3.62 -12.31 -12.48
CA LYS A 104 -4.35 -11.08 -12.78
C LYS A 104 -5.63 -11.42 -13.55
N LEU A 105 -6.77 -11.06 -12.99
CA LEU A 105 -8.06 -11.21 -13.67
C LEU A 105 -8.31 -9.97 -14.55
N LYS A 106 -8.93 -10.17 -15.70
CA LYS A 106 -9.37 -9.06 -16.56
C LYS A 106 -10.50 -8.29 -15.88
N PHE A 107 -10.57 -6.98 -16.14
CA PHE A 107 -11.72 -6.19 -15.74
C PHE A 107 -13.01 -6.76 -16.35
N ARG A 108 -14.11 -6.57 -15.65
CA ARG A 108 -15.42 -6.95 -16.18
C ARG A 108 -15.80 -6.01 -17.31
N GLU A 109 -16.10 -6.58 -18.47
CA GLU A 109 -16.54 -5.86 -19.67
C GLU A 109 -18.05 -6.06 -19.84
N GLY A 110 -18.76 -5.02 -20.34
CA GLY A 110 -20.16 -5.09 -20.73
C GLY A 110 -21.19 -4.66 -19.67
N GLY A 111 -22.37 -4.23 -20.11
CA GLY A 111 -23.45 -3.70 -19.26
C GLY A 111 -23.06 -2.39 -18.58
N PRO A 112 -23.26 -2.28 -17.23
CA PRO A 112 -22.84 -1.10 -16.48
C PRO A 112 -21.32 -0.93 -16.40
N PHE A 113 -20.54 -1.88 -16.91
CA PHE A 113 -19.06 -1.88 -16.98
C PHE A 113 -18.60 -1.78 -18.45
N SER A 114 -19.31 -1.04 -19.30
CA SER A 114 -18.86 -0.78 -20.68
C SER A 114 -17.49 -0.10 -20.64
N GLU A 115 -16.60 -0.54 -21.55
CA GLU A 115 -15.31 0.10 -21.75
C GLU A 115 -15.51 1.59 -22.00
N HIS A 116 -15.06 2.40 -21.08
CA HIS A 116 -14.67 3.75 -21.39
C HIS A 116 -13.20 3.67 -21.75
N ASP A 117 -12.82 4.18 -22.90
CA ASP A 117 -11.43 4.38 -23.29
C ASP A 117 -10.76 5.19 -22.17
N HIS A 118 -10.01 4.51 -21.33
CA HIS A 118 -9.29 5.09 -20.22
C HIS A 118 -7.84 5.26 -20.62
N ASP A 119 -7.59 6.38 -21.25
CA ASP A 119 -6.32 7.06 -21.04
C ASP A 119 -6.34 7.58 -19.59
N ASP A 120 -5.56 6.91 -18.74
CA ASP A 120 -5.04 7.40 -17.44
C ASP A 120 -5.99 7.88 -16.33
N ASP A 121 -7.29 7.64 -16.36
CA ASP A 121 -8.16 8.00 -15.25
C ASP A 121 -8.53 6.80 -14.38
N CYS A 122 -7.96 6.81 -13.20
CA CYS A 122 -8.29 5.94 -12.07
C CYS A 122 -9.81 5.89 -11.87
N LEU A 123 -10.36 4.69 -11.95
CA LEU A 123 -11.79 4.38 -11.85
C LEU A 123 -12.45 5.06 -10.65
N LEU A 124 -13.03 6.22 -10.87
CA LEU A 124 -14.06 6.77 -10.01
C LEU A 124 -15.30 5.86 -10.13
N TYR A 125 -15.34 4.85 -9.28
CA TYR A 125 -16.52 4.02 -9.11
C TYR A 125 -17.61 4.85 -8.40
N THR A 126 -18.33 5.67 -9.15
CA THR A 126 -19.58 6.25 -8.70
C THR A 126 -20.69 5.23 -8.92
N SER A 127 -20.82 4.28 -8.02
CA SER A 127 -22.06 3.52 -7.92
C SER A 127 -23.17 4.49 -7.53
N PRO A 128 -24.19 4.72 -8.37
CA PRO A 128 -25.32 5.53 -7.96
C PRO A 128 -25.95 4.87 -6.74
N SER A 129 -25.91 5.56 -5.61
CA SER A 129 -26.56 5.09 -4.39
C SER A 129 -28.04 4.89 -4.67
N PRO A 130 -28.65 3.77 -4.25
CA PRO A 130 -30.10 3.59 -4.36
C PRO A 130 -30.92 4.70 -3.69
N ARG A 131 -30.29 5.59 -2.91
CA ARG A 131 -30.90 6.76 -2.28
C ARG A 131 -31.03 7.95 -3.22
N ASP A 132 -30.19 8.10 -4.25
CA ASP A 132 -30.22 9.26 -5.14
C ASP A 132 -31.42 9.28 -6.08
N GLY A 133 -32.06 8.12 -6.30
CA GLY A 133 -33.28 8.02 -7.11
C GLY A 133 -34.57 8.49 -6.42
N ARG A 134 -34.54 8.86 -5.14
CA ARG A 134 -35.76 9.17 -4.37
C ARG A 134 -36.06 10.65 -4.14
N ILE A 135 -35.17 11.56 -4.51
CA ILE A 135 -35.35 13.00 -4.18
C ILE A 135 -36.03 13.80 -5.29
N SER A 136 -36.24 13.26 -6.48
CA SER A 136 -36.81 14.03 -7.61
C SER A 136 -38.31 13.86 -7.83
N ARG A 137 -39.09 13.41 -6.83
CA ARG A 137 -40.55 13.37 -6.91
C ARG A 137 -41.19 14.02 -5.70
N MET A 138 -41.05 15.33 -5.57
CA MET A 138 -42.05 16.13 -4.85
C MET A 138 -43.07 16.64 -5.88
N PRO A 139 -44.35 16.30 -5.73
CA PRO A 139 -45.40 16.91 -6.53
C PRO A 139 -45.48 18.40 -6.18
N SER A 140 -45.40 19.24 -7.19
CA SER A 140 -45.75 20.66 -7.08
C SER A 140 -47.24 20.72 -6.70
N SER A 141 -47.56 21.11 -5.47
CA SER A 141 -48.92 21.43 -5.06
C SER A 141 -49.24 22.83 -5.60
N ALA A 142 -50.32 22.87 -6.35
CA ALA A 142 -51.00 24.07 -6.82
C ALA A 142 -51.59 24.88 -5.64
#